data_a995ce43cad5873da38c8ba590de2f9e
#
_entry.id   a995ce43cad5873da38c8ba590de2f9e
#
_cell.length_a   1.000
_cell.length_b   1.000
_cell.length_c   1.000
_cell.angle_alpha   90.00
_cell.angle_beta   90.00
_cell.angle_gamma   90.00
#
_symmetry.space_group_name_H-M   'P 1'
#
loop_
_entity.id
_entity.type
_entity.pdbx_description
1 polymer ?
#
loop_
_entity_poly.entity_id
_entity_poly.type
_entity_poly.pdbx_seq_one_letter_code
_entity_poly.pdbx_strand_id
1 'polypeptide(L)'
;MEDFMDRIKLLQSRRANLLSATKSIRKKIEELVDDKGFVELDSYSFSHSDVYEQDAFGEGVVTGIGSINDKNYCIVAINPEIMRGGLSLANCNKIAKCMERALRSSYPVIYLLESNGVQCGEGVNVLEGIAKILTLSSDIKDAGLMQYALICGNVFGSLSVLVDNCDLAFSLKDGKVSFASPFVLSAKNPEEKCEYPTEK
;
A
#
# COMPACT_ATOMS: atom_id res chain seq x y z
N MET A 1 -21.51 -32.83 1.54
CA MET A 1 -21.20 -32.48 0.14
C MET A 1 -21.72 -31.08 -0.20
N GLU A 2 -22.91 -30.72 0.24
CA GLU A 2 -23.56 -29.41 0.03
C GLU A 2 -22.74 -28.25 0.69
N ASP A 3 -22.36 -28.41 1.95
CA ASP A 3 -21.52 -27.41 2.69
C ASP A 3 -20.17 -27.16 2.01
N PHE A 4 -19.57 -28.19 1.40
CA PHE A 4 -18.30 -28.03 0.68
C PHE A 4 -18.47 -27.24 -0.64
N MET A 5 -19.55 -27.50 -1.37
CA MET A 5 -19.86 -26.76 -2.61
C MET A 5 -20.19 -25.30 -2.33
N ASP A 6 -20.87 -25.01 -1.22
CA ASP A 6 -21.19 -23.64 -0.83
C ASP A 6 -19.94 -22.84 -0.40
N ARG A 7 -18.98 -23.48 0.26
CA ARG A 7 -17.68 -22.88 0.57
C ARG A 7 -16.86 -22.55 -0.69
N ILE A 8 -16.89 -23.42 -1.69
CA ILE A 8 -16.21 -23.16 -2.98
C ILE A 8 -16.86 -21.97 -3.69
N LYS A 9 -18.19 -21.92 -3.75
CA LYS A 9 -18.91 -20.79 -4.34
C LYS A 9 -18.59 -19.46 -3.62
N LEU A 10 -18.53 -19.50 -2.29
CA LEU A 10 -18.17 -18.35 -1.47
C LEU A 10 -16.75 -17.87 -1.77
N LEU A 11 -15.78 -18.79 -1.86
CA LEU A 11 -14.38 -18.45 -2.22
C LEU A 11 -14.29 -17.85 -3.63
N GLN A 12 -15.02 -18.42 -4.59
CA GLN A 12 -15.06 -17.90 -5.96
C GLN A 12 -15.66 -16.49 -6.02
N SER A 13 -16.75 -16.26 -5.28
CA SER A 13 -17.38 -14.94 -5.17
C SER A 13 -16.42 -13.92 -4.54
N ARG A 14 -15.79 -14.26 -3.42
CA ARG A 14 -14.81 -13.39 -2.77
C ARG A 14 -13.61 -13.07 -3.68
N ARG A 15 -13.14 -14.08 -4.42
CA ARG A 15 -12.06 -13.87 -5.40
C ARG A 15 -12.48 -12.94 -6.53
N ALA A 16 -13.68 -13.10 -7.06
CA ALA A 16 -14.20 -12.24 -8.12
C ALA A 16 -14.34 -10.78 -7.63
N ASN A 17 -14.87 -10.58 -6.43
CA ASN A 17 -14.99 -9.26 -5.81
C ASN A 17 -13.63 -8.61 -5.56
N LEU A 18 -12.66 -9.36 -5.02
CA LEU A 18 -11.28 -8.89 -4.83
C LEU A 18 -10.66 -8.44 -6.14
N LEU A 19 -10.73 -9.27 -7.18
CA LEU A 19 -10.14 -8.94 -8.49
C LEU A 19 -10.82 -7.73 -9.14
N SER A 20 -12.14 -7.59 -8.98
CA SER A 20 -12.88 -6.42 -9.44
C SER A 20 -12.46 -5.14 -8.72
N ALA A 21 -12.44 -5.18 -7.38
CA ALA A 21 -12.10 -4.03 -6.53
C ALA A 21 -10.62 -3.60 -6.63
N THR A 22 -9.73 -4.47 -7.08
CA THR A 22 -8.29 -4.19 -7.22
C THR A 22 -7.81 -4.12 -8.66
N LYS A 23 -8.72 -4.03 -9.63
CA LYS A 23 -8.40 -4.09 -11.06
C LYS A 23 -7.43 -2.98 -11.50
N SER A 24 -7.64 -1.76 -11.07
CA SER A 24 -6.82 -0.61 -11.44
C SER A 24 -5.37 -0.76 -10.95
N ILE A 25 -5.18 -1.10 -9.68
CA ILE A 25 -3.84 -1.26 -9.13
C ILE A 25 -3.11 -2.50 -9.69
N ARG A 26 -3.85 -3.58 -9.98
CA ARG A 26 -3.28 -4.78 -10.64
C ARG A 26 -2.77 -4.46 -12.03
N LYS A 27 -3.50 -3.66 -12.79
CA LYS A 27 -3.05 -3.20 -14.11
C LYS A 27 -1.73 -2.43 -14.01
N LYS A 28 -1.58 -1.53 -13.02
CA LYS A 28 -0.31 -0.81 -12.78
C LYS A 28 0.84 -1.79 -12.46
N ILE A 29 0.57 -2.86 -11.69
CA ILE A 29 1.56 -3.89 -11.40
C ILE A 29 1.92 -4.68 -12.68
N GLU A 30 0.92 -5.09 -13.47
CA GLU A 30 1.11 -5.83 -14.72
C GLU A 30 1.91 -5.03 -15.76
N GLU A 31 1.75 -3.70 -15.80
CA GLU A 31 2.54 -2.82 -16.67
C GLU A 31 4.01 -2.67 -16.21
N LEU A 32 4.29 -2.96 -14.93
CA LEU A 32 5.62 -2.83 -14.35
C LEU A 32 6.45 -4.12 -14.44
N VAL A 33 5.80 -5.27 -14.35
CA VAL A 33 6.47 -6.58 -14.27
C VAL A 33 6.54 -7.28 -15.61
N ASP A 34 7.44 -8.26 -15.72
CA ASP A 34 7.52 -9.14 -16.87
C ASP A 34 6.21 -9.94 -17.08
N ASP A 35 5.96 -10.47 -18.29
CA ASP A 35 4.75 -11.24 -18.58
C ASP A 35 4.62 -12.41 -17.59
N LYS A 36 3.46 -12.47 -16.90
CA LYS A 36 3.16 -13.44 -15.83
C LYS A 36 4.17 -13.44 -14.67
N GLY A 37 4.96 -12.39 -14.54
CA GLY A 37 6.04 -12.25 -13.57
C GLY A 37 5.58 -11.84 -12.16
N PHE A 38 4.29 -11.86 -11.82
CA PHE A 38 3.80 -11.46 -10.50
C PHE A 38 3.11 -12.59 -9.74
N VAL A 39 3.58 -12.83 -8.52
CA VAL A 39 2.97 -13.75 -7.55
C VAL A 39 2.48 -12.97 -6.35
N GLU A 40 1.17 -12.89 -6.19
CA GLU A 40 0.53 -12.17 -5.08
C GLU A 40 0.66 -12.93 -3.77
N LEU A 41 0.92 -12.21 -2.69
CA LEU A 41 0.97 -12.69 -1.31
C LEU A 41 -0.22 -12.14 -0.51
N ASP A 42 -0.75 -12.94 0.42
CA ASP A 42 -1.80 -12.54 1.36
C ASP A 42 -3.05 -11.88 0.71
N SER A 43 -3.45 -12.35 -0.48
CA SER A 43 -4.57 -11.78 -1.24
C SER A 43 -5.91 -11.83 -0.51
N TYR A 44 -6.08 -12.76 0.43
CA TYR A 44 -7.30 -12.94 1.24
C TYR A 44 -7.16 -12.44 2.68
N SER A 45 -6.21 -11.55 2.93
CA SER A 45 -6.11 -10.86 4.22
C SER A 45 -7.22 -9.81 4.33
N PHE A 46 -8.07 -9.94 5.32
CA PHE A 46 -9.17 -9.02 5.62
C PHE A 46 -9.08 -8.57 7.07
N SER A 47 -9.42 -7.32 7.32
CA SER A 47 -9.66 -6.82 8.66
C SER A 47 -10.94 -7.43 9.24
N HIS A 48 -10.91 -7.68 10.54
CA HIS A 48 -12.09 -8.01 11.33
C HIS A 48 -12.60 -6.79 12.13
N SER A 49 -12.19 -5.59 11.73
CA SER A 49 -12.59 -4.37 12.42
C SER A 49 -14.01 -3.96 12.01
N ASP A 50 -14.91 -3.86 12.99
CA ASP A 50 -16.27 -3.34 12.81
C ASP A 50 -16.30 -1.83 12.49
N VAL A 51 -15.13 -1.19 12.40
CA VAL A 51 -14.97 0.24 12.12
C VAL A 51 -15.31 0.61 10.68
N TYR A 52 -15.29 -0.38 9.77
CA TYR A 52 -15.51 -0.15 8.34
C TYR A 52 -16.91 -0.56 7.92
N GLU A 53 -17.67 0.38 7.36
CA GLU A 53 -19.01 0.14 6.81
C GLU A 53 -18.98 -0.67 5.49
N GLN A 54 -17.82 -0.84 4.86
CA GLN A 54 -17.64 -1.51 3.58
C GLN A 54 -16.56 -2.59 3.66
N ASP A 55 -16.76 -3.68 2.93
CA ASP A 55 -15.77 -4.72 2.75
C ASP A 55 -14.49 -4.17 2.12
N ALA A 56 -13.42 -4.11 2.90
CA ALA A 56 -12.10 -3.71 2.42
C ALA A 56 -11.39 -4.91 1.78
N PHE A 57 -11.72 -5.24 0.54
CA PHE A 57 -11.12 -6.38 -0.17
C PHE A 57 -9.60 -6.27 -0.24
N GLY A 58 -8.90 -7.26 0.33
CA GLY A 58 -7.44 -7.31 0.41
C GLY A 58 -6.82 -6.17 1.21
N GLU A 59 -7.61 -5.51 2.08
CA GLU A 59 -7.24 -4.34 2.88
C GLU A 59 -6.72 -3.15 2.04
N GLY A 60 -7.16 -3.03 0.79
CA GLY A 60 -6.73 -1.96 -0.09
C GLY A 60 -5.24 -1.98 -0.46
N VAL A 61 -4.55 -3.09 -0.23
CA VAL A 61 -3.13 -3.25 -0.57
C VAL A 61 -2.92 -4.56 -1.30
N VAL A 62 -2.21 -4.51 -2.43
CA VAL A 62 -1.72 -5.69 -3.14
C VAL A 62 -0.23 -5.83 -2.85
N THR A 63 0.17 -6.99 -2.34
CA THR A 63 1.57 -7.30 -2.04
C THR A 63 1.98 -8.57 -2.77
N GLY A 64 3.23 -8.66 -3.21
CA GLY A 64 3.70 -9.83 -3.92
C GLY A 64 5.17 -9.77 -4.28
N ILE A 65 5.59 -10.77 -5.05
CA ILE A 65 6.90 -10.83 -5.67
C ILE A 65 6.70 -10.65 -7.18
N GLY A 66 7.37 -9.66 -7.74
CA GLY A 66 7.35 -9.38 -9.18
C GLY A 66 8.72 -9.58 -9.79
N SER A 67 8.77 -10.11 -11.04
CA SER A 67 9.98 -10.15 -11.86
C SER A 67 10.00 -8.94 -12.79
N ILE A 68 11.14 -8.26 -12.87
CA ILE A 68 11.38 -7.14 -13.79
C ILE A 68 12.76 -7.34 -14.39
N ASN A 69 12.84 -7.56 -15.70
CA ASN A 69 14.07 -7.92 -16.42
C ASN A 69 14.79 -9.11 -15.75
N ASP A 70 14.03 -10.17 -15.46
CA ASP A 70 14.52 -11.40 -14.82
C ASP A 70 15.06 -11.22 -13.39
N LYS A 71 14.81 -10.09 -12.73
CA LYS A 71 15.17 -9.84 -11.34
C LYS A 71 13.93 -9.76 -10.46
N ASN A 72 14.00 -10.39 -9.30
CA ASN A 72 12.89 -10.42 -8.36
C ASN A 72 12.87 -9.19 -7.44
N TYR A 73 11.67 -8.65 -7.25
CA TYR A 73 11.38 -7.52 -6.37
C TYR A 73 10.19 -7.87 -5.47
N CYS A 74 10.22 -7.43 -4.24
CA CYS A 74 8.99 -7.36 -3.43
C CYS A 74 8.21 -6.11 -3.82
N ILE A 75 6.94 -6.26 -4.16
CA ILE A 75 6.06 -5.18 -4.60
C ILE A 75 4.98 -4.95 -3.56
N VAL A 76 4.81 -3.69 -3.17
CA VAL A 76 3.74 -3.20 -2.31
C VAL A 76 2.98 -2.15 -3.09
N ALA A 77 1.70 -2.36 -3.34
CA ALA A 77 0.88 -1.45 -4.12
C ALA A 77 -0.40 -1.08 -3.36
N ILE A 78 -0.56 0.20 -3.06
CA ILE A 78 -1.73 0.73 -2.35
C ILE A 78 -2.81 1.09 -3.37
N ASN A 79 -4.02 0.57 -3.16
CA ASN A 79 -5.18 0.86 -4.00
C ASN A 79 -5.99 2.04 -3.44
N PRO A 80 -6.00 3.20 -4.11
CA PRO A 80 -6.74 4.36 -3.65
C PRO A 80 -8.28 4.21 -3.74
N GLU A 81 -8.78 3.24 -4.51
CA GLU A 81 -10.22 2.97 -4.63
C GLU A 81 -10.81 2.36 -3.36
N ILE A 82 -9.96 1.74 -2.51
CA ILE A 82 -10.37 1.18 -1.22
C ILE A 82 -9.87 2.11 -0.11
N MET A 83 -10.79 2.59 0.73
CA MET A 83 -10.50 3.48 1.86
C MET A 83 -9.63 4.70 1.47
N ARG A 84 -9.67 5.15 0.22
CA ARG A 84 -8.82 6.21 -0.34
C ARG A 84 -7.32 5.96 -0.11
N GLY A 85 -6.90 4.69 -0.18
CA GLY A 85 -5.54 4.28 0.12
C GLY A 85 -5.14 4.46 1.58
N GLY A 86 -6.11 4.59 2.49
CA GLY A 86 -5.85 4.82 3.91
C GLY A 86 -5.20 3.61 4.58
N LEU A 87 -4.25 3.87 5.48
CA LEU A 87 -3.58 2.82 6.24
C LEU A 87 -4.44 2.36 7.40
N SER A 88 -4.68 1.05 7.48
CA SER A 88 -5.25 0.31 8.60
C SER A 88 -4.16 -0.55 9.27
N LEU A 89 -4.40 -1.03 10.49
CA LEU A 89 -3.47 -1.97 11.12
C LEU A 89 -3.30 -3.25 10.29
N ALA A 90 -4.39 -3.75 9.70
CA ALA A 90 -4.37 -4.96 8.89
C ALA A 90 -3.54 -4.79 7.61
N ASN A 91 -3.70 -3.68 6.88
CA ASN A 91 -2.89 -3.44 5.69
C ASN A 91 -1.43 -3.12 6.03
N CYS A 92 -1.16 -2.42 7.14
CA CYS A 92 0.20 -2.23 7.64
C CYS A 92 0.89 -3.57 7.93
N ASN A 93 0.19 -4.51 8.57
CA ASN A 93 0.71 -5.85 8.81
C ASN A 93 0.98 -6.62 7.51
N LYS A 94 0.12 -6.47 6.50
CA LYS A 94 0.32 -7.07 5.17
C LYS A 94 1.55 -6.49 4.47
N ILE A 95 1.72 -5.17 4.50
CA ILE A 95 2.91 -4.48 3.99
C ILE A 95 4.16 -4.98 4.72
N ALA A 96 4.13 -5.00 6.05
CA ALA A 96 5.24 -5.45 6.87
C ALA A 96 5.68 -6.88 6.53
N LYS A 97 4.74 -7.82 6.35
CA LYS A 97 5.06 -9.20 5.91
C LYS A 97 5.78 -9.24 4.56
N CYS A 98 5.38 -8.40 3.61
CA CYS A 98 6.05 -8.30 2.31
C CYS A 98 7.48 -7.76 2.48
N MET A 99 7.69 -6.76 3.34
CA MET A 99 9.00 -6.19 3.64
C MET A 99 9.90 -7.20 4.38
N GLU A 100 9.35 -7.95 5.35
CA GLU A 100 10.07 -9.06 6.00
C GLU A 100 10.49 -10.13 4.99
N ARG A 101 9.64 -10.38 3.97
CA ARG A 101 9.99 -11.30 2.87
C ARG A 101 11.12 -10.75 2.03
N ALA A 102 11.16 -9.45 1.75
CA ALA A 102 12.24 -8.78 1.04
C ALA A 102 13.58 -8.99 1.76
N LEU A 103 13.64 -8.76 3.06
CA LEU A 103 14.83 -9.00 3.88
C LEU A 103 15.29 -10.46 3.81
N ARG A 104 14.39 -11.44 4.01
CA ARG A 104 14.74 -12.87 3.99
C ARG A 104 15.24 -13.36 2.64
N SER A 105 14.73 -12.77 1.55
CA SER A 105 15.07 -13.18 0.18
C SER A 105 16.14 -12.29 -0.46
N SER A 106 16.58 -11.24 0.24
CA SER A 106 17.48 -10.21 -0.29
C SER A 106 16.96 -9.57 -1.59
N TYR A 107 15.64 -9.30 -1.64
CA TYR A 107 15.01 -8.65 -2.77
C TYR A 107 14.85 -7.16 -2.53
N PRO A 108 15.11 -6.30 -3.53
CA PRO A 108 14.73 -4.89 -3.48
C PRO A 108 13.21 -4.74 -3.35
N VAL A 109 12.77 -3.58 -2.84
CA VAL A 109 11.34 -3.30 -2.66
C VAL A 109 10.89 -2.17 -3.57
N ILE A 110 9.73 -2.35 -4.19
CA ILE A 110 9.05 -1.33 -4.98
C ILE A 110 7.71 -1.02 -4.33
N TYR A 111 7.49 0.25 -4.02
CA TYR A 111 6.25 0.76 -3.47
C TYR A 111 5.50 1.55 -4.55
N LEU A 112 4.27 1.14 -4.91
CA LEU A 112 3.34 1.93 -5.69
C LEU A 112 2.41 2.64 -4.71
N LEU A 113 2.58 3.95 -4.57
CA LEU A 113 1.97 4.73 -3.49
C LEU A 113 0.92 5.70 -4.02
N GLU A 114 -0.27 5.61 -3.43
CA GLU A 114 -1.34 6.60 -3.52
C GLU A 114 -2.19 6.48 -2.25
N SER A 115 -2.14 7.48 -1.35
CA SER A 115 -2.74 7.38 -0.02
C SER A 115 -3.07 8.74 0.58
N ASN A 116 -4.24 8.84 1.20
CA ASN A 116 -4.65 10.03 1.96
C ASN A 116 -4.24 9.98 3.44
N GLY A 117 -3.42 9.02 3.86
CA GLY A 117 -2.92 8.90 5.22
C GLY A 117 -3.54 7.73 5.99
N VAL A 118 -3.71 7.88 7.31
CA VAL A 118 -4.16 6.80 8.20
C VAL A 118 -5.68 6.77 8.38
N GLN A 119 -6.22 5.59 8.68
CA GLN A 119 -7.61 5.40 9.10
C GLN A 119 -7.77 5.78 10.57
N CYS A 120 -8.21 7.01 10.83
CA CYS A 120 -8.35 7.55 12.19
C CYS A 120 -9.32 6.75 13.07
N GLY A 121 -10.27 6.01 12.48
CA GLY A 121 -11.24 5.18 13.20
C GLY A 121 -10.62 4.04 14.02
N GLU A 122 -9.42 3.57 13.65
CA GLU A 122 -8.69 2.52 14.40
C GLU A 122 -7.85 3.08 15.57
N GLY A 123 -7.80 4.39 15.74
CA GLY A 123 -7.08 5.03 16.82
C GLY A 123 -5.56 4.80 16.77
N VAL A 124 -4.96 4.56 17.94
CA VAL A 124 -3.49 4.42 18.07
C VAL A 124 -2.93 3.11 17.50
N ASN A 125 -3.75 2.09 17.28
CA ASN A 125 -3.29 0.79 16.81
C ASN A 125 -2.63 0.87 15.42
N VAL A 126 -3.10 1.77 14.56
CA VAL A 126 -2.50 2.00 13.24
C VAL A 126 -1.08 2.53 13.36
N LEU A 127 -0.80 3.34 14.39
CA LEU A 127 0.54 3.91 14.60
C LEU A 127 1.58 2.82 14.89
N GLU A 128 1.19 1.73 15.56
CA GLU A 128 2.05 0.56 15.76
C GLU A 128 2.41 -0.09 14.41
N GLY A 129 1.41 -0.28 13.54
CA GLY A 129 1.62 -0.82 12.19
C GLY A 129 2.54 0.05 11.35
N ILE A 130 2.37 1.37 11.42
CA ILE A 130 3.24 2.34 10.72
C ILE A 130 4.66 2.30 11.27
N ALA A 131 4.83 2.29 12.60
CA ALA A 131 6.15 2.19 13.21
C ALA A 131 6.89 0.92 12.74
N LYS A 132 6.18 -0.21 12.65
CA LYS A 132 6.72 -1.46 12.11
C LYS A 132 7.18 -1.32 10.66
N ILE A 133 6.38 -0.67 9.78
CA ILE A 133 6.76 -0.42 8.38
C ILE A 133 8.03 0.43 8.30
N LEU A 134 8.10 1.53 9.06
CA LEU A 134 9.24 2.44 9.04
C LEU A 134 10.52 1.77 9.59
N THR A 135 10.38 0.96 10.65
CA THR A 135 11.51 0.15 11.18
C THR A 135 12.01 -0.82 10.11
N LEU A 136 11.13 -1.59 9.48
CA LEU A 136 11.51 -2.52 8.42
C LEU A 136 12.13 -1.81 7.20
N SER A 137 11.67 -0.59 6.87
CA SER A 137 12.31 0.21 5.82
C SER A 137 13.74 0.58 6.17
N SER A 138 14.02 0.92 7.45
CA SER A 138 15.39 1.15 7.91
C SER A 138 16.22 -0.14 7.89
N ASP A 139 15.66 -1.27 8.32
CA ASP A 139 16.35 -2.56 8.29
C ASP A 139 16.71 -2.99 6.85
N ILE A 140 15.82 -2.73 5.88
CA ILE A 140 16.04 -3.01 4.45
C ILE A 140 17.21 -2.14 3.93
N LYS A 141 17.25 -0.88 4.31
CA LYS A 141 18.32 0.06 3.96
C LYS A 141 19.66 -0.36 4.57
N ASP A 142 19.66 -0.74 5.85
CA ASP A 142 20.85 -1.22 6.55
C ASP A 142 21.37 -2.55 5.98
N ALA A 143 20.48 -3.39 5.44
CA ALA A 143 20.84 -4.60 4.70
C ALA A 143 21.39 -4.30 3.28
N GLY A 144 21.46 -3.04 2.86
CA GLY A 144 21.94 -2.63 1.53
C GLY A 144 20.97 -2.97 0.38
N LEU A 145 19.71 -3.20 0.69
CA LEU A 145 18.68 -3.50 -0.30
C LEU A 145 18.00 -2.21 -0.76
N MET A 146 17.91 -2.03 -2.08
CA MET A 146 17.31 -0.84 -2.68
C MET A 146 15.80 -0.77 -2.45
N GLN A 147 15.31 0.43 -2.19
CA GLN A 147 13.90 0.75 -2.05
C GLN A 147 13.49 1.82 -3.06
N TYR A 148 12.44 1.54 -3.82
CA TYR A 148 11.95 2.41 -4.88
C TYR A 148 10.52 2.85 -4.56
N ALA A 149 10.25 4.16 -4.55
CA ALA A 149 8.91 4.70 -4.44
C ALA A 149 8.39 5.18 -5.79
N LEU A 150 7.27 4.63 -6.24
CA LEU A 150 6.51 5.10 -7.40
C LEU A 150 5.26 5.82 -6.89
N ILE A 151 5.26 7.14 -7.00
CA ILE A 151 4.18 8.00 -6.54
C ILE A 151 3.14 8.07 -7.66
N CYS A 152 2.06 7.30 -7.48
CA CYS A 152 1.00 7.16 -8.49
C CYS A 152 -0.08 8.24 -8.39
N GLY A 153 -0.13 8.94 -7.27
CA GLY A 153 -1.06 10.01 -6.96
C GLY A 153 -0.62 10.73 -5.68
N ASN A 154 -1.57 11.19 -4.88
CA ASN A 154 -1.24 11.88 -3.63
C ASN A 154 -0.74 10.89 -2.57
N VAL A 155 0.33 11.26 -1.86
CA VAL A 155 0.88 10.50 -0.74
C VAL A 155 0.99 11.41 0.47
N PHE A 156 0.09 11.23 1.43
CA PHE A 156 0.01 12.07 2.63
C PHE A 156 0.29 11.28 3.91
N GLY A 157 0.71 12.01 4.95
CA GLY A 157 0.94 11.46 6.28
C GLY A 157 2.21 10.61 6.37
N SER A 158 2.15 9.55 7.15
CA SER A 158 3.29 8.69 7.47
C SER A 158 3.96 8.02 6.27
N LEU A 159 3.22 7.80 5.17
CA LEU A 159 3.82 7.26 3.95
C LEU A 159 4.75 8.25 3.25
N SER A 160 4.62 9.57 3.48
CA SER A 160 5.61 10.53 2.99
C SER A 160 6.98 10.32 3.62
N VAL A 161 7.01 9.87 4.89
CA VAL A 161 8.25 9.49 5.58
C VAL A 161 8.86 8.22 4.98
N LEU A 162 8.02 7.24 4.58
CA LEU A 162 8.48 6.07 3.86
C LEU A 162 9.11 6.44 2.51
N VAL A 163 8.49 7.39 1.77
CA VAL A 163 9.06 7.90 0.50
C VAL A 163 10.42 8.54 0.72
N ASP A 164 10.59 9.34 1.78
CA ASP A 164 11.85 10.00 2.12
C ASP A 164 12.95 8.99 2.49
N ASN A 165 12.56 7.84 3.04
CA ASN A 165 13.52 6.77 3.37
C ASN A 165 13.90 5.88 2.18
N CYS A 166 13.18 5.95 1.05
CA CYS A 166 13.52 5.22 -0.17
C CYS A 166 14.77 5.79 -0.85
N ASP A 167 15.51 4.91 -1.55
CA ASP A 167 16.73 5.31 -2.28
C ASP A 167 16.42 6.13 -3.52
N LEU A 168 15.31 5.80 -4.20
CA LEU A 168 14.83 6.52 -5.38
C LEU A 168 13.31 6.70 -5.32
N ALA A 169 12.84 7.89 -5.64
CA ALA A 169 11.42 8.19 -5.77
C ALA A 169 11.12 8.75 -7.17
N PHE A 170 10.10 8.19 -7.80
CA PHE A 170 9.60 8.61 -9.11
C PHE A 170 8.14 9.02 -8.96
N SER A 171 7.77 10.17 -9.51
CA SER A 171 6.39 10.64 -9.46
C SER A 171 5.77 10.67 -10.85
N LEU A 172 4.52 10.22 -10.96
CA LEU A 172 3.69 10.54 -12.09
C LEU A 172 3.39 12.05 -12.09
N LYS A 173 2.99 12.59 -13.24
CA LYS A 173 2.82 14.04 -13.46
C LYS A 173 1.99 14.75 -12.38
N ASP A 174 0.97 14.08 -11.83
CA ASP A 174 0.05 14.64 -10.83
C ASP A 174 0.30 14.11 -9.41
N GLY A 175 1.38 13.34 -9.21
CA GLY A 175 1.75 12.78 -7.92
C GLY A 175 2.31 13.87 -6.99
N LYS A 176 1.81 13.89 -5.74
CA LYS A 176 2.22 14.86 -4.72
C LYS A 176 2.52 14.18 -3.41
N VAL A 177 3.58 14.60 -2.74
CA VAL A 177 3.98 14.04 -1.45
C VAL A 177 3.99 15.15 -0.41
N SER A 178 3.32 14.92 0.73
CA SER A 178 3.33 15.83 1.86
C SER A 178 3.04 15.09 3.16
N PHE A 179 3.66 15.53 4.26
CA PHE A 179 3.32 15.01 5.58
C PHE A 179 1.91 15.46 6.03
N ALA A 180 1.53 16.69 5.74
CA ALA A 180 0.19 17.20 6.04
C ALA A 180 -0.63 17.37 4.75
N SER A 181 -1.84 16.81 4.74
CA SER A 181 -2.74 17.03 3.60
C SER A 181 -3.22 18.49 3.54
N PRO A 182 -3.57 19.01 2.35
CA PRO A 182 -4.13 20.37 2.21
C PRO A 182 -5.36 20.59 3.10
N PHE A 183 -6.17 19.55 3.30
CA PHE A 183 -7.33 19.61 4.20
C PHE A 183 -6.93 19.90 5.64
N VAL A 184 -5.90 19.23 6.17
CA VAL A 184 -5.40 19.46 7.54
C VAL A 184 -4.81 20.85 7.69
N LEU A 185 -4.07 21.31 6.69
CA LEU A 185 -3.47 22.66 6.69
C LEU A 185 -4.53 23.75 6.64
N SER A 186 -5.54 23.62 5.78
CA SER A 186 -6.66 24.55 5.68
C SER A 186 -7.52 24.58 6.96
N ALA A 187 -7.67 23.44 7.62
CA ALA A 187 -8.39 23.38 8.90
C ALA A 187 -7.62 24.09 10.03
N LYS A 188 -6.28 24.09 9.98
CA LYS A 188 -5.44 24.80 10.95
C LYS A 188 -5.33 26.30 10.66
N ASN A 189 -5.27 26.69 9.39
CA ASN A 189 -5.14 28.06 8.92
C ASN A 189 -6.25 28.38 7.91
N PRO A 190 -7.49 28.68 8.37
CA PRO A 190 -8.64 28.90 7.47
C PRO A 190 -8.48 30.07 6.49
N GLU A 191 -7.59 31.03 6.81
CA GLU A 191 -7.31 32.21 5.99
C GLU A 191 -6.28 31.96 4.87
N GLU A 192 -5.54 30.86 4.95
CA GLU A 192 -4.55 30.48 3.94
C GLU A 192 -5.10 29.38 3.02
N LYS A 193 -5.19 29.68 1.72
CA LYS A 193 -5.43 28.64 0.72
C LYS A 193 -4.12 27.83 0.54
N CYS A 194 -3.99 26.74 1.30
CA CYS A 194 -2.91 25.80 1.11
C CYS A 194 -3.21 24.92 -0.10
N GLU A 195 -2.57 25.20 -1.21
CA GLU A 195 -2.67 24.35 -2.39
C GLU A 195 -1.62 23.28 -2.18
N TYR A 196 -0.93 22.66 -2.02
CA TYR A 196 0.04 21.58 -1.86
C TYR A 196 1.42 22.09 -1.40
N PRO A 197 1.82 21.82 -0.16
CA PRO A 197 3.10 22.31 0.39
C PRO A 197 4.35 21.73 -0.27
N THR A 198 4.19 20.71 -1.13
CA THR A 198 5.30 20.05 -1.84
C THR A 198 5.74 20.80 -3.12
N GLU A 199 5.10 21.90 -3.46
CA GLU A 199 5.47 22.71 -4.64
C GLU A 199 6.55 23.78 -4.36
N LYS A 200 7.22 23.69 -3.20
CA LYS A 200 8.33 24.61 -2.86
C LYS A 200 9.65 23.87 -2.79
#